data_73297916e63e2d97c0ebc619c2bd5ec3
#
_entry.id   73297916e63e2d97c0ebc619c2bd5ec3
#
_cell.length_a   1.000
_cell.length_b   1.000
_cell.length_c   1.000
_cell.angle_alpha   90.00
_cell.angle_beta   90.00
_cell.angle_gamma   90.00
#
_symmetry.space_group_name_H-M   'P 1'
#
loop_
_entity.id
_entity.type
_entity.pdbx_description
1 polymer ?
#
loop_
_entity_poly.entity_id
_entity_poly.type
_entity_poly.pdbx_seq_one_letter_code
_entity_poly.pdbx_strand_id
1 'polypeptide(L)'
;MPRLPLLLLFLSLLCCTQLTAQTREDAARDDLGYGNSRRATQDSEAGQLWYGAGATIGFSANQYSSLFRIGLAPMVGYKFNNFLSFGPRISVVYNRYHSDAFGAVDEFTDGSFSWAAGLFTRAKIYRSFFVHAEYSLQSEKDIYNFNGSLVEDRITRAIPFLGAGINQGGGMGSTGFEFLVLFRLTQRDRLNDAPYEIRSGLTYNF
;
A
#
# COMPACT_ATOMS: atom_id res chain seq x y z
N MET A 1 29.06 -11.38 -14.92
CA MET A 1 27.89 -10.81 -14.22
C MET A 1 27.55 -9.41 -14.74
N PRO A 2 26.80 -9.25 -15.87
CA PRO A 2 26.49 -7.94 -16.41
C PRO A 2 24.99 -7.69 -16.51
N ARG A 3 24.24 -7.86 -15.40
CA ARG A 3 22.80 -7.61 -15.39
C ARG A 3 22.39 -6.31 -14.70
N LEU A 4 23.31 -5.69 -13.98
CA LEU A 4 23.10 -4.43 -13.28
C LEU A 4 22.87 -3.21 -14.20
N PRO A 5 23.64 -3.02 -15.31
CA PRO A 5 23.43 -1.86 -16.17
C PRO A 5 22.11 -1.91 -16.96
N LEU A 6 21.60 -3.11 -17.25
CA LEU A 6 20.32 -3.28 -17.94
C LEU A 6 19.14 -2.87 -17.07
N LEU A 7 19.22 -3.13 -15.76
CA LEU A 7 18.19 -2.78 -14.78
C LEU A 7 18.15 -1.27 -14.53
N LEU A 8 19.30 -0.62 -14.50
CA LEU A 8 19.42 0.84 -14.40
C LEU A 8 18.91 1.53 -15.67
N LEU A 9 19.14 0.96 -16.84
CA LEU A 9 18.62 1.48 -18.09
C LEU A 9 17.09 1.38 -18.16
N PHE A 10 16.51 0.29 -17.66
CA PHE A 10 15.05 0.10 -17.60
C PHE A 10 14.40 1.07 -16.62
N LEU A 11 15.04 1.32 -15.47
CA LEU A 11 14.57 2.27 -14.46
C LEU A 11 14.61 3.71 -14.97
N SER A 12 15.65 4.10 -15.74
CA SER A 12 15.76 5.43 -16.34
C SER A 12 14.74 5.65 -17.45
N LEU A 13 14.39 4.61 -18.22
CA LEU A 13 13.35 4.70 -19.25
C LEU A 13 11.95 4.91 -18.68
N LEU A 14 11.67 4.33 -17.49
CA LEU A 14 10.38 4.52 -16.79
C LEU A 14 10.22 5.95 -16.27
N CYS A 15 11.30 6.63 -15.89
CA CYS A 15 11.26 8.03 -15.44
C CYS A 15 11.02 9.04 -16.56
N CYS A 16 11.36 8.70 -17.80
CA CYS A 16 11.23 9.63 -18.94
C CYS A 16 9.81 9.74 -19.51
N THR A 17 8.90 8.84 -19.16
CA THR A 17 7.53 8.85 -19.71
C THR A 17 6.57 9.81 -19.03
N GLN A 18 7.00 10.54 -17.99
CA GLN A 18 6.15 11.46 -17.21
C GLN A 18 6.33 12.94 -17.57
N LEU A 19 7.12 13.24 -18.60
CA LEU A 19 7.20 14.60 -19.15
C LEU A 19 6.09 14.79 -20.20
N THR A 20 4.83 14.79 -19.78
CA THR A 20 3.78 15.46 -20.55
C THR A 20 4.04 16.95 -20.46
N ALA A 21 4.67 17.49 -21.49
CA ALA A 21 4.78 18.91 -21.67
C ALA A 21 3.37 19.50 -21.61
N GLN A 22 3.11 20.34 -20.58
CA GLN A 22 1.96 21.23 -20.59
C GLN A 22 2.08 22.05 -21.87
N THR A 23 1.19 21.82 -22.81
CA THR A 23 1.22 22.54 -24.06
C THR A 23 0.89 24.00 -23.77
N ARG A 24 1.53 24.90 -24.50
CA ARG A 24 1.34 26.37 -24.42
C ARG A 24 -0.13 26.76 -24.62
N GLU A 25 -0.93 25.87 -25.20
CA GLU A 25 -2.38 26.03 -25.39
C GLU A 25 -3.19 25.91 -24.09
N ASP A 26 -2.74 25.07 -23.12
CA ASP A 26 -3.45 24.95 -21.84
C ASP A 26 -3.23 26.20 -20.97
N ALA A 27 -2.05 26.80 -21.03
CA ALA A 27 -1.76 28.07 -20.35
C ALA A 27 -2.55 29.25 -20.98
N ALA A 28 -2.72 29.27 -22.30
CA ALA A 28 -3.48 30.31 -22.99
C ALA A 28 -5.02 30.20 -22.76
N ARG A 29 -5.51 28.99 -22.53
CA ARG A 29 -6.94 28.78 -22.17
C ARG A 29 -7.27 29.27 -20.77
N ASP A 30 -6.35 29.13 -19.84
CA ASP A 30 -6.51 29.62 -18.46
C ASP A 30 -6.53 31.14 -18.41
N ASP A 31 -5.70 31.80 -19.25
CA ASP A 31 -5.58 33.26 -19.28
C ASP A 31 -6.77 33.98 -19.96
N LEU A 32 -7.48 33.29 -20.86
CA LEU A 32 -8.65 33.83 -21.55
C LEU A 32 -9.99 33.66 -20.80
N GLY A 33 -9.98 33.12 -19.58
CA GLY A 33 -11.17 33.01 -18.74
C GLY A 33 -12.23 32.04 -19.26
N TYR A 34 -11.97 31.30 -20.33
CA TYR A 34 -12.88 30.26 -20.83
C TYR A 34 -12.97 29.03 -19.91
N GLY A 35 -12.20 28.99 -18.83
CA GLY A 35 -12.22 27.95 -17.80
C GLY A 35 -13.40 28.07 -16.81
N ASN A 36 -14.13 29.17 -16.82
CA ASN A 36 -15.22 29.40 -15.84
C ASN A 36 -16.49 28.58 -16.06
N SER A 37 -16.61 27.85 -17.17
CA SER A 37 -17.73 26.90 -17.38
C SER A 37 -17.64 25.66 -16.49
N ARG A 38 -16.50 25.39 -15.86
CA ARG A 38 -16.33 24.27 -14.90
C ARG A 38 -16.79 24.61 -13.47
N ARG A 39 -17.25 25.82 -13.22
CA ARG A 39 -17.81 26.22 -11.91
C ARG A 39 -19.28 25.81 -11.71
N ALA A 40 -19.95 25.30 -12.73
CA ALA A 40 -21.38 24.99 -12.67
C ALA A 40 -21.73 23.53 -12.35
N THR A 41 -20.76 22.63 -12.37
CA THR A 41 -20.95 21.27 -11.86
C THR A 41 -19.90 21.00 -10.79
N GLN A 42 -20.13 21.53 -9.61
CA GLN A 42 -19.68 20.90 -8.38
C GLN A 42 -20.51 19.62 -8.25
N ASP A 43 -20.31 18.69 -9.21
CA ASP A 43 -20.83 17.36 -9.11
C ASP A 43 -20.31 16.80 -7.79
N SER A 44 -21.23 16.56 -6.87
CA SER A 44 -20.91 15.96 -5.61
C SER A 44 -20.17 14.66 -5.93
N GLU A 45 -18.92 14.52 -5.49
CA GLU A 45 -18.14 13.26 -5.62
C GLU A 45 -18.83 12.11 -4.89
N ALA A 46 -19.94 12.40 -4.19
CA ALA A 46 -20.77 11.44 -3.49
C ALA A 46 -21.37 10.42 -4.46
N GLY A 47 -21.36 9.16 -4.07
CA GLY A 47 -21.91 8.07 -4.87
C GLY A 47 -20.96 7.50 -5.92
N GLN A 48 -19.72 7.98 -6.00
CA GLN A 48 -18.74 7.51 -6.97
C GLN A 48 -17.83 6.42 -6.41
N LEU A 49 -17.45 5.48 -7.28
CA LEU A 49 -16.45 4.49 -6.98
C LEU A 49 -15.06 5.00 -7.37
N TRP A 50 -14.08 4.69 -6.54
CA TRP A 50 -12.69 4.85 -6.84
C TRP A 50 -11.94 3.52 -6.64
N TYR A 51 -10.83 3.35 -7.32
CA TYR A 51 -10.04 2.14 -7.32
C TYR A 51 -8.62 2.45 -6.87
N GLY A 52 -8.01 1.52 -6.17
CA GLY A 52 -6.61 1.64 -5.77
C GLY A 52 -5.90 0.30 -5.87
N ALA A 53 -4.60 0.37 -6.14
CA ALA A 53 -3.72 -0.78 -6.09
C ALA A 53 -2.45 -0.38 -5.33
N GLY A 54 -2.32 -0.88 -4.11
CA GLY A 54 -1.15 -0.68 -3.27
C GLY A 54 -0.10 -1.76 -3.49
N ALA A 55 1.17 -1.39 -3.36
CA ALA A 55 2.28 -2.31 -3.21
C ALA A 55 2.83 -2.20 -1.79
N THR A 56 3.14 -3.34 -1.20
CA THR A 56 3.81 -3.44 0.10
C THR A 56 5.20 -4.01 -0.14
N ILE A 57 6.21 -3.30 0.32
CA ILE A 57 7.59 -3.78 0.36
C ILE A 57 8.07 -3.60 1.79
N GLY A 58 8.58 -4.65 2.38
CA GLY A 58 9.10 -4.62 3.74
C GLY A 58 10.38 -5.43 3.84
N PHE A 59 11.29 -4.92 4.65
CA PHE A 59 12.49 -5.63 5.03
C PHE A 59 12.72 -5.43 6.52
N SER A 60 12.95 -6.52 7.24
CA SER A 60 13.32 -6.51 8.64
C SER A 60 14.46 -7.49 8.82
N ALA A 61 15.53 -7.08 9.49
CA ALA A 61 16.64 -7.94 9.80
C ALA A 61 17.11 -7.70 11.24
N ASN A 62 17.50 -8.75 11.89
CA ASN A 62 18.24 -8.74 13.15
C ASN A 62 19.52 -9.55 13.00
N GLN A 63 20.27 -9.73 14.08
CA GLN A 63 21.57 -10.41 14.08
C GLN A 63 21.52 -11.88 13.59
N TYR A 64 20.34 -12.53 13.66
CA TYR A 64 20.17 -13.97 13.39
C TYR A 64 19.11 -14.28 12.35
N SER A 65 18.33 -13.30 11.93
CA SER A 65 17.23 -13.54 10.98
C SER A 65 16.92 -12.34 10.12
N SER A 66 16.46 -12.60 8.91
CA SER A 66 15.95 -11.57 8.02
C SER A 66 14.59 -11.98 7.43
N LEU A 67 13.74 -10.99 7.23
CA LEU A 67 12.43 -11.13 6.65
C LEU A 67 12.27 -10.14 5.51
N PHE A 68 12.08 -10.64 4.31
CA PHE A 68 11.73 -9.84 3.14
C PHE A 68 10.25 -10.07 2.79
N ARG A 69 9.54 -8.98 2.53
CA ARG A 69 8.11 -8.99 2.17
C ARG A 69 7.89 -8.22 0.88
N ILE A 70 7.12 -8.79 -0.01
CA ILE A 70 6.62 -8.09 -1.21
C ILE A 70 5.17 -8.49 -1.45
N GLY A 71 4.30 -7.52 -1.73
CA GLY A 71 2.90 -7.80 -1.90
C GLY A 71 2.15 -6.76 -2.71
N LEU A 72 0.94 -7.15 -3.11
CA LEU A 72 -0.02 -6.31 -3.81
C LEU A 72 -1.31 -6.24 -3.02
N ALA A 73 -1.96 -5.10 -3.07
CA ALA A 73 -3.16 -4.82 -2.30
C ALA A 73 -4.17 -4.00 -3.10
N PRO A 74 -4.97 -4.65 -3.96
CA PRO A 74 -6.10 -3.99 -4.61
C PRO A 74 -7.16 -3.58 -3.60
N MET A 75 -7.80 -2.43 -3.86
CA MET A 75 -8.86 -1.88 -3.06
C MET A 75 -9.90 -1.17 -3.93
N VAL A 76 -11.13 -1.13 -3.45
CA VAL A 76 -12.22 -0.40 -4.07
C VAL A 76 -12.88 0.45 -2.99
N GLY A 77 -13.03 1.73 -3.24
CA GLY A 77 -13.68 2.65 -2.31
C GLY A 77 -14.93 3.27 -2.90
N TYR A 78 -15.94 3.43 -2.08
CA TYR A 78 -17.16 4.17 -2.37
C TYR A 78 -17.11 5.51 -1.65
N LYS A 79 -17.24 6.62 -2.38
CA LYS A 79 -17.31 7.97 -1.83
C LYS A 79 -18.70 8.22 -1.27
N PHE A 80 -18.81 8.25 0.03
CA PHE A 80 -20.05 8.61 0.70
C PHE A 80 -20.37 10.11 0.55
N ASN A 81 -19.31 10.91 0.62
CA ASN A 81 -19.34 12.35 0.35
C ASN A 81 -17.94 12.81 -0.11
N ASN A 82 -17.74 14.12 -0.30
CA ASN A 82 -16.51 14.70 -0.81
C ASN A 82 -15.28 14.48 0.10
N PHE A 83 -15.48 14.10 1.36
CA PHE A 83 -14.38 13.89 2.30
C PHE A 83 -14.28 12.45 2.83
N LEU A 84 -15.39 11.67 2.81
CA LEU A 84 -15.43 10.33 3.42
C LEU A 84 -15.66 9.27 2.35
N SER A 85 -14.82 8.24 2.38
CA SER A 85 -14.98 7.03 1.57
C SER A 85 -14.72 5.78 2.39
N PHE A 86 -15.33 4.67 2.01
CA PHE A 86 -15.13 3.36 2.63
C PHE A 86 -15.17 2.27 1.57
N GLY A 87 -14.60 1.12 1.88
CA GLY A 87 -14.61 0.01 0.94
C GLY A 87 -13.81 -1.21 1.39
N PRO A 88 -13.87 -2.29 0.60
CA PRO A 88 -13.08 -3.48 0.80
C PRO A 88 -11.66 -3.32 0.26
N ARG A 89 -10.74 -4.04 0.89
CA ARG A 89 -9.35 -4.23 0.49
C ARG A 89 -8.97 -5.69 0.63
N ILE A 90 -8.22 -6.19 -0.34
CA ILE A 90 -7.61 -7.51 -0.28
C ILE A 90 -6.11 -7.33 -0.50
N SER A 91 -5.28 -8.12 0.14
CA SER A 91 -3.85 -8.13 -0.12
C SER A 91 -3.29 -9.54 -0.13
N VAL A 92 -2.27 -9.72 -0.94
CA VAL A 92 -1.46 -10.95 -0.98
C VAL A 92 -0.01 -10.54 -0.87
N VAL A 93 0.69 -11.13 0.08
CA VAL A 93 2.08 -10.82 0.40
C VAL A 93 2.90 -12.11 0.37
N TYR A 94 3.98 -12.10 -0.37
CA TYR A 94 5.01 -13.11 -0.32
C TYR A 94 6.04 -12.72 0.74
N ASN A 95 6.26 -13.60 1.71
CA ASN A 95 7.25 -13.45 2.77
C ASN A 95 8.37 -14.44 2.52
N ARG A 96 9.61 -13.97 2.59
CA ARG A 96 10.80 -14.82 2.59
C ARG A 96 11.52 -14.61 3.90
N TYR A 97 11.52 -15.64 4.72
CA TYR A 97 12.21 -15.69 5.99
C TYR A 97 13.53 -16.42 5.85
N HIS A 98 14.59 -15.89 6.44
CA HIS A 98 15.88 -16.52 6.51
C HIS A 98 16.42 -16.40 7.94
N SER A 99 16.96 -17.48 8.46
CA SER A 99 17.54 -17.55 9.80
C SER A 99 18.87 -18.28 9.75
N ASP A 100 19.94 -17.65 10.28
CA ASP A 100 21.33 -18.13 10.21
C ASP A 100 21.70 -19.17 11.29
N ALA A 101 20.88 -19.45 12.23
CA ALA A 101 20.92 -20.56 13.18
C ALA A 101 20.04 -20.24 14.39
N PHE A 102 19.10 -21.07 14.69
CA PHE A 102 18.33 -21.00 15.92
C PHE A 102 18.69 -22.22 16.79
N GLY A 103 19.76 -22.11 17.58
CA GLY A 103 20.19 -23.16 18.50
C GLY A 103 20.81 -24.37 17.79
N ALA A 104 20.13 -25.51 17.77
CA ALA A 104 20.62 -26.76 17.18
C ALA A 104 20.12 -27.00 15.75
N VAL A 105 19.53 -26.03 15.11
CA VAL A 105 18.98 -26.13 13.75
C VAL A 105 19.88 -25.35 12.80
N ASP A 106 20.30 -26.01 11.72
CA ASP A 106 21.06 -25.41 10.63
C ASP A 106 20.32 -24.25 9.95
N GLU A 107 21.03 -23.50 9.12
CA GLU A 107 20.52 -22.42 8.28
C GLU A 107 19.17 -22.80 7.65
N PHE A 108 18.16 -21.97 7.89
CA PHE A 108 16.79 -22.21 7.44
C PHE A 108 16.29 -21.06 6.58
N THR A 109 15.79 -21.39 5.39
CA THR A 109 15.12 -20.43 4.51
C THR A 109 13.73 -20.94 4.13
N ASP A 110 12.70 -20.17 4.42
CA ASP A 110 11.33 -20.50 4.06
C ASP A 110 10.64 -19.36 3.29
N GLY A 111 9.79 -19.75 2.35
CA GLY A 111 8.95 -18.84 1.57
C GLY A 111 7.47 -19.12 1.80
N SER A 112 6.72 -18.11 2.21
CA SER A 112 5.29 -18.27 2.49
C SER A 112 4.45 -17.17 1.89
N PHE A 113 3.21 -17.50 1.53
CA PHE A 113 2.19 -16.54 1.15
C PHE A 113 1.28 -16.23 2.33
N SER A 114 1.11 -14.94 2.58
CA SER A 114 0.12 -14.40 3.51
C SER A 114 -0.94 -13.66 2.72
N TRP A 115 -2.17 -13.70 3.19
CA TRP A 115 -3.24 -12.90 2.61
C TRP A 115 -3.95 -12.11 3.70
N ALA A 116 -4.52 -10.99 3.31
CA ALA A 116 -5.39 -10.23 4.18
C ALA A 116 -6.62 -9.74 3.42
N ALA A 117 -7.75 -9.69 4.12
CA ALA A 117 -8.98 -9.11 3.63
C ALA A 117 -9.56 -8.20 4.72
N GLY A 118 -10.00 -7.01 4.34
CA GLY A 118 -10.48 -6.04 5.32
C GLY A 118 -11.39 -4.99 4.72
N LEU A 119 -11.91 -4.19 5.62
CA LEU A 119 -12.68 -2.99 5.30
C LEU A 119 -11.90 -1.77 5.76
N PHE A 120 -11.92 -0.75 4.95
CA PHE A 120 -11.28 0.51 5.29
C PHE A 120 -12.24 1.69 5.20
N THR A 121 -11.88 2.74 5.90
CA THR A 121 -12.50 4.06 5.82
C THR A 121 -11.40 5.09 5.62
N ARG A 122 -11.63 6.05 4.73
CA ARG A 122 -10.73 7.18 4.48
C ARG A 122 -11.48 8.50 4.62
N ALA A 123 -10.85 9.43 5.30
CA ALA A 123 -11.35 10.80 5.42
C ALA A 123 -10.30 11.77 4.85
N LYS A 124 -10.63 12.49 3.78
CA LYS A 124 -9.82 13.59 3.24
C LYS A 124 -9.90 14.76 4.23
N ILE A 125 -8.77 15.22 4.74
CA ILE A 125 -8.72 16.32 5.71
C ILE A 125 -8.38 17.62 5.02
N TYR A 126 -7.35 17.61 4.19
CA TYR A 126 -6.88 18.82 3.53
C TYR A 126 -6.19 18.48 2.22
N ARG A 127 -6.70 18.99 1.09
CA ARG A 127 -6.12 18.79 -0.26
C ARG A 127 -5.78 17.32 -0.53
N SER A 128 -4.50 17.00 -0.48
CA SER A 128 -3.95 15.66 -0.74
C SER A 128 -3.86 14.77 0.51
N PHE A 129 -4.09 15.32 1.71
CA PHE A 129 -3.95 14.58 2.96
C PHE A 129 -5.24 13.86 3.35
N PHE A 130 -5.09 12.61 3.77
CA PHE A 130 -6.20 11.81 4.28
C PHE A 130 -5.78 11.00 5.52
N VAL A 131 -6.78 10.70 6.36
CA VAL A 131 -6.67 9.70 7.43
C VAL A 131 -7.29 8.40 6.94
N HIS A 132 -6.71 7.28 7.35
CA HIS A 132 -7.14 5.95 6.98
C HIS A 132 -7.28 5.09 8.23
N ALA A 133 -8.45 4.47 8.38
CA ALA A 133 -8.71 3.43 9.35
C ALA A 133 -9.04 2.13 8.61
N GLU A 134 -8.47 1.02 9.05
CA GLU A 134 -8.68 -0.29 8.43
C GLU A 134 -8.85 -1.36 9.50
N TYR A 135 -9.78 -2.26 9.29
CA TYR A 135 -9.92 -3.48 10.07
C TYR A 135 -9.71 -4.66 9.14
N SER A 136 -8.62 -5.39 9.33
CA SER A 136 -8.14 -6.40 8.41
C SER A 136 -7.98 -7.75 9.10
N LEU A 137 -8.52 -8.79 8.49
CA LEU A 137 -8.25 -10.18 8.81
C LEU A 137 -7.02 -10.62 8.04
N GLN A 138 -5.93 -10.94 8.75
CA GLN A 138 -4.67 -11.38 8.15
C GLN A 138 -4.41 -12.84 8.49
N SER A 139 -4.08 -13.62 7.47
CA SER A 139 -3.68 -15.02 7.60
C SER A 139 -2.23 -15.17 7.21
N GLU A 140 -1.41 -15.53 8.19
CA GLU A 140 0.04 -15.63 8.07
C GLU A 140 0.50 -17.03 8.52
N LYS A 141 1.60 -17.52 7.91
CA LYS A 141 2.31 -18.71 8.36
C LYS A 141 3.16 -18.34 9.57
N ASP A 142 3.02 -19.10 10.64
CA ASP A 142 3.87 -19.02 11.81
C ASP A 142 4.78 -20.21 11.90
N ILE A 143 6.02 -19.98 12.25
CA ILE A 143 7.03 -21.03 12.42
C ILE A 143 7.56 -20.91 13.84
N TYR A 144 7.35 -21.93 14.65
CA TYR A 144 7.87 -21.99 16.00
C TYR A 144 8.57 -23.32 16.28
N ASN A 145 9.55 -23.28 17.17
CA ASN A 145 10.26 -24.47 17.59
C ASN A 145 9.52 -25.16 18.74
N PHE A 146 9.12 -26.39 18.51
CA PHE A 146 8.51 -27.23 19.55
C PHE A 146 9.34 -28.49 19.73
N ASN A 147 9.97 -28.65 20.89
CA ASN A 147 10.83 -29.81 21.22
C ASN A 147 11.95 -30.12 20.22
N GLY A 148 12.56 -29.09 19.63
CA GLY A 148 13.65 -29.26 18.65
C GLY A 148 13.17 -29.53 17.22
N SER A 149 11.87 -29.55 16.98
CA SER A 149 11.27 -29.64 15.65
C SER A 149 10.60 -28.32 15.28
N LEU A 150 10.80 -27.89 14.03
CA LEU A 150 10.11 -26.72 13.49
C LEU A 150 8.67 -27.12 13.16
N VAL A 151 7.71 -26.48 13.80
CA VAL A 151 6.27 -26.66 13.55
C VAL A 151 5.78 -25.44 12.79
N GLU A 152 5.10 -25.71 11.69
CA GLU A 152 4.45 -24.72 10.87
C GLU A 152 2.95 -24.69 11.20
N ASP A 153 2.44 -23.52 11.49
CA ASP A 153 1.00 -23.30 11.69
C ASP A 153 0.54 -22.08 10.92
N ARG A 154 -0.74 -22.04 10.55
CA ARG A 154 -1.35 -20.90 9.91
C ARG A 154 -2.32 -20.23 10.85
N ILE A 155 -2.01 -19.00 11.21
CA ILE A 155 -2.82 -18.23 12.17
C ILE A 155 -3.53 -17.11 11.42
N THR A 156 -4.82 -16.96 11.72
CA THR A 156 -5.62 -15.83 11.23
C THR A 156 -5.89 -14.88 12.40
N ARG A 157 -5.57 -13.59 12.19
CA ARG A 157 -5.73 -12.55 13.20
C ARG A 157 -6.48 -11.35 12.64
N ALA A 158 -7.30 -10.75 13.50
CA ALA A 158 -7.96 -9.47 13.19
C ALA A 158 -7.06 -8.33 13.67
N ILE A 159 -6.69 -7.44 12.78
CA ILE A 159 -5.75 -6.34 13.07
C ILE A 159 -6.38 -5.02 12.65
N PRO A 160 -6.71 -4.15 13.61
CA PRO A 160 -7.08 -2.77 13.34
C PRO A 160 -5.83 -1.92 13.08
N PHE A 161 -5.90 -1.09 12.05
CA PHE A 161 -4.90 -0.11 11.68
C PHE A 161 -5.49 1.29 11.67
N LEU A 162 -4.68 2.26 12.05
CA LEU A 162 -4.98 3.68 11.91
C LEU A 162 -3.75 4.40 11.38
N GLY A 163 -3.94 5.31 10.45
CA GLY A 163 -2.83 6.06 9.88
C GLY A 163 -3.24 7.24 9.05
N ALA A 164 -2.26 7.80 8.40
CA ALA A 164 -2.44 8.94 7.51
C ALA A 164 -1.62 8.79 6.25
N GLY A 165 -2.07 9.43 5.18
CA GLY A 165 -1.41 9.38 3.90
C GLY A 165 -1.60 10.64 3.09
N ILE A 166 -0.89 10.66 1.99
CA ILE A 166 -1.01 11.68 0.95
C ILE A 166 -1.39 11.00 -0.36
N ASN A 167 -2.25 11.67 -1.12
CA ASN A 167 -2.58 11.28 -2.49
C ASN A 167 -2.28 12.45 -3.42
N GLN A 168 -1.43 12.24 -4.40
CA GLN A 168 -1.05 13.27 -5.37
C GLN A 168 -1.55 12.88 -6.75
N GLY A 169 -2.20 13.81 -7.42
CA GLY A 169 -2.67 13.67 -8.80
C GLY A 169 -4.02 12.96 -8.95
N GLY A 170 -4.62 12.46 -7.90
CA GLY A 170 -5.95 11.87 -7.95
C GLY A 170 -7.04 12.93 -8.16
N GLY A 171 -8.14 12.51 -8.73
CA GLY A 171 -9.33 13.32 -8.97
C GLY A 171 -10.25 12.59 -9.92
N MET A 172 -11.39 13.20 -10.26
CA MET A 172 -12.37 12.58 -11.13
C MET A 172 -11.75 12.22 -12.50
N GLY A 173 -11.76 10.92 -12.84
CA GLY A 173 -11.22 10.42 -14.10
C GLY A 173 -9.70 10.44 -14.23
N SER A 174 -8.96 10.69 -13.15
CA SER A 174 -7.50 10.75 -13.17
C SER A 174 -6.83 9.75 -12.22
N THR A 175 -5.58 9.42 -12.53
CA THR A 175 -4.75 8.54 -11.69
C THR A 175 -3.92 9.38 -10.73
N GLY A 176 -3.90 8.96 -9.46
CA GLY A 176 -3.06 9.54 -8.41
C GLY A 176 -2.05 8.54 -7.88
N PHE A 177 -1.00 9.06 -7.27
CA PHE A 177 -0.06 8.28 -6.48
C PHE A 177 -0.34 8.49 -4.99
N GLU A 178 -0.37 7.40 -4.23
CA GLU A 178 -0.55 7.48 -2.79
C GLU A 178 0.64 6.94 -2.00
N PHE A 179 0.85 7.56 -0.86
CA PHE A 179 1.77 7.10 0.18
C PHE A 179 1.04 7.12 1.52
N LEU A 180 1.09 6.01 2.25
CA LEU A 180 0.31 5.79 3.46
C LEU A 180 1.17 5.16 4.54
N VAL A 181 1.11 5.69 5.75
CA VAL A 181 1.71 5.12 6.96
C VAL A 181 0.60 4.71 7.90
N LEU A 182 0.60 3.44 8.29
CA LEU A 182 -0.39 2.82 9.16
C LEU A 182 0.27 2.34 10.45
N PHE A 183 -0.39 2.54 11.56
CA PHE A 183 -0.01 2.02 12.86
C PHE A 183 -0.96 0.90 13.27
N ARG A 184 -0.40 -0.18 13.74
CA ARG A 184 -1.14 -1.30 14.32
C ARG A 184 -1.65 -0.91 15.70
N LEU A 185 -2.95 -1.09 15.95
CA LEU A 185 -3.57 -0.75 17.23
C LEU A 185 -3.65 -1.93 18.22
N THR A 186 -3.32 -3.16 17.76
CA THR A 186 -3.22 -4.33 18.62
C THR A 186 -1.85 -4.44 19.26
N GLN A 187 -1.79 -5.11 20.42
CA GLN A 187 -0.52 -5.49 21.04
C GLN A 187 0.25 -6.41 20.10
N ARG A 188 1.57 -6.35 20.22
CA ARG A 188 2.47 -7.22 19.47
C ARG A 188 2.45 -8.59 20.12
N ASP A 189 1.91 -9.56 19.43
CA ASP A 189 1.88 -10.95 19.92
C ASP A 189 3.19 -11.69 19.60
N ARG A 190 4.02 -11.10 18.70
CA ARG A 190 5.27 -11.70 18.23
C ARG A 190 6.38 -10.65 18.09
N LEU A 191 7.61 -11.13 18.24
CA LEU A 191 8.82 -10.30 18.09
C LEU A 191 8.94 -9.63 16.70
N ASN A 192 8.39 -10.28 15.65
CA ASN A 192 8.45 -9.79 14.26
C ASN A 192 7.23 -8.94 13.84
N ASP A 193 6.28 -8.69 14.72
CA ASP A 193 5.15 -7.82 14.41
C ASP A 193 5.61 -6.37 14.32
N ALA A 194 5.65 -5.84 13.10
CA ALA A 194 5.99 -4.44 12.88
C ALA A 194 4.88 -3.55 13.48
N PRO A 195 5.23 -2.50 14.23
CA PRO A 195 4.26 -1.57 14.81
C PRO A 195 3.61 -0.66 13.77
N TYR A 196 4.23 -0.54 12.62
CA TYR A 196 3.77 0.29 11.51
C TYR A 196 3.93 -0.43 10.18
N GLU A 197 3.16 -0.02 9.21
CA GLU A 197 3.21 -0.50 7.83
C GLU A 197 3.24 0.70 6.89
N ILE A 198 4.16 0.69 5.95
CA ILE A 198 4.26 1.70 4.90
C ILE A 198 3.72 1.09 3.62
N ARG A 199 2.80 1.79 2.98
CA ARG A 199 2.20 1.41 1.71
C ARG A 199 2.37 2.52 0.70
N SER A 200 2.64 2.14 -0.53
CA SER A 200 2.60 3.04 -1.69
C SER A 200 1.73 2.43 -2.77
N GLY A 201 1.11 3.25 -3.58
CA GLY A 201 0.20 2.72 -4.59
C GLY A 201 -0.29 3.76 -5.58
N LEU A 202 -1.12 3.27 -6.47
CA LEU A 202 -1.84 4.08 -7.44
C LEU A 202 -3.33 4.07 -7.09
N THR A 203 -3.96 5.19 -7.29
CA THR A 203 -5.41 5.35 -7.18
C THR A 203 -5.98 5.91 -8.47
N TYR A 204 -7.20 5.56 -8.78
CA TYR A 204 -7.95 6.11 -9.89
C TYR A 204 -9.27 6.66 -9.38
N ASN A 205 -9.63 7.86 -9.78
CA ASN A 205 -10.88 8.52 -9.40
C ASN A 205 -11.03 8.80 -7.89
N PHE A 206 -9.90 9.00 -7.18
CA PHE A 206 -9.88 9.23 -5.73
C PHE A 206 -10.07 10.70 -5.33
#